data_77b38264b4f545c83e835e5c36f1ca49
#
_entry.id   77b38264b4f545c83e835e5c36f1ca49
#
_cell.length_a   1.000
_cell.length_b   1.000
_cell.length_c   1.000
_cell.angle_alpha   90.00
_cell.angle_beta   90.00
_cell.angle_gamma   90.00
#
_symmetry.space_group_name_H-M   'P 1'
#
loop_
_entity.id
_entity.type
_entity.pdbx_description
1 polymer ?
#
loop_
_entity_poly.entity_id
_entity_poly.type
_entity_poly.pdbx_seq_one_letter_code
_entity_poly.pdbx_strand_id
1 'polypeptide(L)'
;MSTSDDAPRPLVDQSVLDRLRDELEEEEGYSRVFVGNFIDFLPQRLGRLRLALTTGDLEGSMDAVLSLKTSSQMVGAERLAGLALELENEIRTEARHADMAVALPRLAATYLRPITQCSRQTMHRLQAQCCPGAKR
;
A
#
# COMPACT_ATOMS: atom_id res chain seq x y z
N MET A 1 20.97 16.29 8.61
CA MET A 1 20.68 16.02 8.02
C MET A 1 19.99 14.96 7.97
N SER A 2 19.35 14.78 7.94
CA SER A 2 18.57 13.74 7.89
C SER A 2 18.48 13.15 6.60
N THR A 3 19.58 13.05 6.00
CA THR A 3 19.56 12.51 4.75
C THR A 3 19.06 11.14 4.76
N SER A 4 19.31 10.38 5.78
CA SER A 4 18.83 9.01 5.77
C SER A 4 17.33 8.99 5.81
N ASP A 5 16.73 10.02 6.41
CA ASP A 5 15.30 10.03 6.51
C ASP A 5 14.71 10.35 5.15
N ASP A 6 15.47 11.04 4.33
CA ASP A 6 14.96 11.42 3.05
C ASP A 6 15.19 10.35 2.02
N ALA A 7 15.97 9.34 2.34
CA ALA A 7 16.24 8.30 1.38
C ALA A 7 14.94 7.59 1.04
N PRO A 8 14.69 7.35 -0.22
CA PRO A 8 13.45 6.72 -0.61
C PRO A 8 13.41 5.31 -0.08
N ARG A 9 12.24 4.87 0.33
CA ARG A 9 12.07 3.51 0.77
C ARG A 9 12.14 2.61 -0.43
N PRO A 10 12.62 1.41 -0.26
CA PRO A 10 12.67 0.48 -1.37
C PRO A 10 11.24 0.15 -1.79
N LEU A 11 11.06 -0.12 -3.06
CA LEU A 11 9.76 -0.47 -3.56
C LEU A 11 9.32 -1.76 -2.87
N VAL A 12 10.18 -2.76 -2.83
CA VAL A 12 9.90 -4.01 -2.17
C VAL A 12 11.13 -4.39 -1.37
N ASP A 13 10.92 -4.73 -0.09
CA ASP A 13 12.01 -5.15 0.77
C ASP A 13 12.10 -6.66 0.67
N GLN A 14 13.14 -7.14 0.01
CA GLN A 14 13.31 -8.55 -0.23
C GLN A 14 13.42 -9.37 1.06
N SER A 15 13.96 -8.78 2.12
CA SER A 15 14.12 -9.52 3.36
C SER A 15 12.76 -9.85 3.98
N VAL A 16 11.75 -8.99 3.76
CA VAL A 16 10.42 -9.26 4.26
C VAL A 16 9.82 -10.45 3.50
N LEU A 17 10.00 -10.47 2.17
CA LEU A 17 9.49 -11.57 1.38
C LEU A 17 10.20 -12.87 1.73
N ASP A 18 11.50 -12.80 2.00
CA ASP A 18 12.25 -14.00 2.34
C ASP A 18 11.77 -14.53 3.68
N ARG A 19 11.51 -13.64 4.64
CA ARG A 19 11.03 -14.06 5.93
C ARG A 19 9.63 -14.67 5.81
N LEU A 20 8.79 -14.06 4.96
CA LEU A 20 7.45 -14.55 4.76
C LEU A 20 7.51 -15.98 4.19
N ARG A 21 8.41 -16.18 3.23
CA ARG A 21 8.56 -17.47 2.64
C ARG A 21 9.00 -18.48 3.68
N ASP A 22 9.95 -18.09 4.54
CA ASP A 22 10.44 -18.98 5.57
C ASP A 22 9.36 -19.35 6.58
N GLU A 23 8.55 -18.37 6.96
CA GLU A 23 7.51 -18.59 7.94
C GLU A 23 6.37 -19.47 7.42
N LEU A 24 6.08 -19.35 6.15
CA LEU A 24 4.98 -20.11 5.60
C LEU A 24 5.45 -21.37 4.91
N GLU A 25 6.80 -21.52 4.92
CA GLU A 25 7.34 -22.52 4.24
C GLU A 25 7.20 -23.77 4.28
N GLU A 26 7.01 -24.27 5.10
CA GLU A 26 6.86 -25.58 5.06
C GLU A 26 6.15 -25.96 3.90
N GLU A 27 5.09 -25.41 3.50
CA GLU A 27 4.31 -25.81 2.42
C GLU A 27 4.68 -24.92 1.32
N GLU A 28 5.33 -25.45 0.36
CA GLU A 28 5.70 -24.73 -0.74
C GLU A 28 4.60 -24.03 -1.37
N GLY A 29 4.66 -22.88 -1.70
CA GLY A 29 3.64 -22.14 -2.40
C GLY A 29 2.78 -21.23 -1.55
N TYR A 30 2.81 -21.39 -0.24
CA TYR A 30 1.99 -20.56 0.60
C TYR A 30 2.38 -19.09 0.49
N SER A 31 3.66 -18.77 0.45
CA SER A 31 4.07 -17.38 0.34
C SER A 31 3.66 -16.83 -1.03
N ARG A 32 3.69 -17.69 -2.06
CA ARG A 32 3.29 -17.27 -3.38
C ARG A 32 1.80 -16.96 -3.40
N VAL A 33 1.00 -17.78 -2.72
CA VAL A 33 -0.43 -17.56 -2.65
C VAL A 33 -0.72 -16.27 -1.89
N PHE A 34 0.01 -16.03 -0.80
CA PHE A 34 -0.19 -14.85 0.01
C PHE A 34 0.12 -13.60 -0.80
N VAL A 35 1.22 -13.59 -1.53
CA VAL A 35 1.60 -12.46 -2.36
C VAL A 35 0.61 -12.31 -3.51
N GLY A 36 0.18 -13.42 -4.10
CA GLY A 36 -0.81 -13.40 -5.17
C GLY A 36 -2.11 -12.77 -4.73
N ASN A 37 -2.53 -13.05 -3.48
CA ASN A 37 -3.76 -12.48 -2.98
C ASN A 37 -3.58 -10.97 -2.79
N PHE A 38 -2.41 -10.54 -2.35
CA PHE A 38 -2.16 -9.12 -2.21
C PHE A 38 -2.32 -8.43 -3.57
N ILE A 39 -1.73 -9.02 -4.61
CA ILE A 39 -1.81 -8.46 -5.95
C ILE A 39 -3.26 -8.42 -6.43
N ASP A 40 -3.98 -9.51 -6.23
CA ASP A 40 -5.35 -9.61 -6.72
C ASP A 40 -6.29 -8.62 -6.02
N PHE A 41 -6.10 -8.37 -4.76
CA PHE A 41 -6.98 -7.48 -4.03
C PHE A 41 -6.55 -6.02 -4.03
N LEU A 42 -5.37 -5.73 -4.54
CA LEU A 42 -4.87 -4.36 -4.52
C LEU A 42 -5.77 -3.40 -5.29
N PRO A 43 -6.26 -3.73 -6.50
CA PRO A 43 -7.13 -2.80 -7.20
C PRO A 43 -8.40 -2.46 -6.42
N GLN A 44 -8.96 -3.45 -5.73
CA GLN A 44 -10.16 -3.24 -4.95
C GLN A 44 -9.86 -2.36 -3.76
N ARG A 45 -8.70 -2.55 -3.12
CA ARG A 45 -8.31 -1.72 -1.99
C ARG A 45 -8.12 -0.27 -2.43
N LEU A 46 -7.53 -0.07 -3.61
CA LEU A 46 -7.35 1.28 -4.13
C LEU A 46 -8.69 1.92 -4.47
N GLY A 47 -9.61 1.13 -5.00
CA GLY A 47 -10.95 1.62 -5.31
C GLY A 47 -11.70 2.09 -4.08
N ARG A 48 -11.56 1.35 -2.98
CA ARG A 48 -12.20 1.71 -1.74
C ARG A 48 -11.61 2.98 -1.21
N LEU A 49 -10.30 3.13 -1.26
CA LEU A 49 -9.63 4.31 -0.78
C LEU A 49 -10.09 5.52 -1.60
N ARG A 50 -10.14 5.37 -2.93
CA ARG A 50 -10.56 6.46 -3.78
C ARG A 50 -11.99 6.89 -3.45
N LEU A 51 -12.88 5.94 -3.31
CA LEU A 51 -14.27 6.25 -3.04
C LEU A 51 -14.42 6.98 -1.71
N ALA A 52 -13.76 6.49 -0.67
CA ALA A 52 -13.88 7.09 0.65
C ALA A 52 -13.31 8.50 0.67
N LEU A 53 -12.15 8.70 0.05
CA LEU A 53 -11.55 10.02 0.06
C LEU A 53 -12.36 11.02 -0.75
N THR A 54 -12.82 10.60 -1.94
CA THR A 54 -13.51 11.53 -2.82
C THR A 54 -14.92 11.87 -2.33
N THR A 55 -15.50 11.03 -1.48
CA THR A 55 -16.82 11.30 -0.93
C THR A 55 -16.75 11.90 0.47
N GLY A 56 -15.55 12.14 0.99
CA GLY A 56 -15.42 12.77 2.31
C GLY A 56 -15.76 11.86 3.47
N ASP A 57 -15.63 10.56 3.29
CA ASP A 57 -15.96 9.58 4.30
C ASP A 57 -14.75 9.31 5.18
N LEU A 58 -14.71 9.92 6.35
CA LEU A 58 -13.56 9.80 7.24
C LEU A 58 -13.33 8.36 7.70
N GLU A 59 -14.38 7.70 8.16
CA GLU A 59 -14.25 6.38 8.68
C GLU A 59 -13.81 5.43 7.58
N GLY A 60 -14.41 5.51 6.41
CA GLY A 60 -14.06 4.68 5.29
C GLY A 60 -12.64 4.95 4.82
N SER A 61 -12.19 6.20 4.86
CA SER A 61 -10.85 6.56 4.44
C SER A 61 -9.83 5.97 5.40
N MET A 62 -10.10 6.04 6.71
CA MET A 62 -9.18 5.47 7.69
C MET A 62 -9.10 3.95 7.54
N ASP A 63 -10.24 3.29 7.35
CA ASP A 63 -10.25 1.85 7.20
C ASP A 63 -9.45 1.47 5.95
N ALA A 64 -9.66 2.18 4.86
CA ALA A 64 -9.03 1.85 3.60
C ALA A 64 -7.52 2.10 3.66
N VAL A 65 -7.09 3.21 4.25
CA VAL A 65 -5.68 3.51 4.30
C VAL A 65 -4.94 2.56 5.25
N LEU A 66 -5.57 2.18 6.35
CA LEU A 66 -4.95 1.26 7.28
C LEU A 66 -4.83 -0.14 6.66
N SER A 67 -5.85 -0.56 5.92
CA SER A 67 -5.81 -1.84 5.24
C SER A 67 -4.70 -1.86 4.20
N LEU A 68 -4.55 -0.78 3.44
CA LEU A 68 -3.52 -0.68 2.44
C LEU A 68 -2.13 -0.70 3.10
N LYS A 69 -1.97 0.04 4.19
CA LYS A 69 -0.70 0.12 4.87
C LYS A 69 -0.29 -1.25 5.41
N THR A 70 -1.20 -1.90 6.12
CA THR A 70 -0.90 -3.17 6.76
C THR A 70 -0.60 -4.26 5.73
N SER A 71 -1.43 -4.37 4.70
CA SER A 71 -1.21 -5.41 3.71
C SER A 71 0.08 -5.16 2.94
N SER A 72 0.42 -3.90 2.69
CA SER A 72 1.65 -3.59 1.99
C SER A 72 2.87 -3.97 2.84
N GLN A 73 2.80 -3.71 4.16
CA GLN A 73 3.88 -4.05 5.05
C GLN A 73 4.09 -5.55 5.08
N MET A 74 3.03 -6.32 5.03
CA MET A 74 3.13 -7.77 5.13
C MET A 74 3.85 -8.40 3.95
N VAL A 75 3.82 -7.80 2.80
CA VAL A 75 4.53 -8.33 1.64
C VAL A 75 5.79 -7.54 1.33
N GLY A 76 6.21 -6.66 2.23
CA GLY A 76 7.43 -5.90 2.01
C GLY A 76 7.33 -4.78 1.01
N ALA A 77 6.10 -4.36 0.65
CA ALA A 77 5.91 -3.26 -0.29
C ALA A 77 6.12 -1.96 0.47
N GLU A 78 7.36 -1.67 0.80
CA GLU A 78 7.70 -0.59 1.70
C GLU A 78 7.39 0.82 1.20
N ARG A 79 7.57 1.04 -0.07
CA ARG A 79 7.28 2.37 -0.61
C ARG A 79 5.78 2.65 -0.58
N LEU A 80 4.98 1.65 -0.93
CA LEU A 80 3.53 1.79 -0.90
C LEU A 80 3.05 1.94 0.54
N ALA A 81 3.63 1.16 1.45
CA ALA A 81 3.28 1.27 2.87
C ALA A 81 3.63 2.67 3.39
N GLY A 82 4.74 3.22 2.95
CA GLY A 82 5.15 4.55 3.35
C GLY A 82 4.20 5.63 2.87
N LEU A 83 3.70 5.49 1.63
CA LEU A 83 2.74 6.45 1.12
C LEU A 83 1.42 6.34 1.88
N ALA A 84 1.02 5.12 2.21
CA ALA A 84 -0.21 4.92 2.98
C ALA A 84 -0.06 5.53 4.38
N LEU A 85 1.12 5.40 4.99
CA LEU A 85 1.37 5.97 6.29
C LEU A 85 1.31 7.50 6.24
N GLU A 86 1.87 8.10 5.21
CA GLU A 86 1.85 9.55 5.06
C GLU A 86 0.40 10.01 4.93
N LEU A 87 -0.38 9.31 4.13
CA LEU A 87 -1.79 9.67 3.94
C LEU A 87 -2.56 9.50 5.25
N GLU A 88 -2.28 8.43 5.98
CA GLU A 88 -2.94 8.21 7.25
C GLU A 88 -2.68 9.37 8.20
N ASN A 89 -1.44 9.82 8.27
CA ASN A 89 -1.07 10.92 9.15
C ASN A 89 -1.75 12.21 8.73
N GLU A 90 -1.88 12.44 7.43
CA GLU A 90 -2.54 13.64 6.94
C GLU A 90 -4.02 13.60 7.24
N ILE A 91 -4.65 12.44 7.12
CA ILE A 91 -6.05 12.31 7.44
C ILE A 91 -6.28 12.62 8.92
N ARG A 92 -5.41 12.09 9.79
CA ARG A 92 -5.57 12.32 11.21
C ARG A 92 -5.40 13.78 11.57
N THR A 93 -4.45 14.44 10.90
CA THR A 93 -4.22 15.86 11.14
C THR A 93 -5.41 16.69 10.69
N GLU A 94 -5.91 16.43 9.48
CA GLU A 94 -7.01 17.20 8.95
C GLU A 94 -8.30 16.95 9.75
N ALA A 95 -8.44 15.75 10.28
CA ALA A 95 -9.64 15.42 11.04
C ALA A 95 -9.82 16.32 12.26
N ARG A 96 -8.74 16.92 12.73
CA ARG A 96 -8.82 17.77 13.89
C ARG A 96 -9.12 19.18 13.54
N HIS A 97 -8.88 19.62 12.35
CA HIS A 97 -8.94 21.02 11.98
C HIS A 97 -9.81 21.39 10.84
N ALA A 98 -10.28 20.47 10.08
CA ALA A 98 -10.95 20.78 8.84
C ALA A 98 -12.23 20.01 8.62
N ASP A 99 -13.05 20.48 7.70
CA ASP A 99 -14.25 19.81 7.29
C ASP A 99 -13.82 18.66 6.38
N MET A 100 -14.16 17.45 6.73
CA MET A 100 -13.74 16.29 5.98
C MET A 100 -14.32 16.25 4.57
N ALA A 101 -15.46 16.87 4.35
CA ALA A 101 -16.05 16.93 3.02
C ALA A 101 -15.17 17.74 2.07
N VAL A 102 -14.29 18.58 2.61
CA VAL A 102 -13.39 19.38 1.82
C VAL A 102 -11.98 18.78 1.88
N ALA A 103 -11.55 18.40 3.07
CA ALA A 103 -10.18 17.95 3.27
C ALA A 103 -9.87 16.63 2.59
N LEU A 104 -10.79 15.66 2.68
CA LEU A 104 -10.50 14.34 2.11
C LEU A 104 -10.41 14.35 0.59
N PRO A 105 -11.31 15.04 -0.14
CA PRO A 105 -11.12 15.13 -1.58
C PRO A 105 -9.82 15.83 -1.96
N ARG A 106 -9.34 16.75 -1.14
CA ARG A 106 -8.11 17.46 -1.40
C ARG A 106 -6.94 16.48 -1.23
N LEU A 107 -7.00 15.62 -0.22
CA LEU A 107 -5.97 14.63 -0.02
C LEU A 107 -6.00 13.60 -1.15
N ALA A 108 -7.19 13.31 -1.69
CA ALA A 108 -7.30 12.41 -2.82
C ALA A 108 -6.50 12.96 -3.99
N ALA A 109 -6.63 14.26 -4.24
CA ALA A 109 -5.93 14.90 -5.35
C ALA A 109 -4.41 14.81 -5.18
N THR A 110 -3.96 14.83 -3.93
CA THR A 110 -2.53 14.80 -3.66
C THR A 110 -1.96 13.39 -3.67
N TYR A 111 -2.68 12.44 -3.10
CA TYR A 111 -2.12 11.12 -2.86
C TYR A 111 -2.53 10.01 -3.80
N LEU A 112 -3.69 10.09 -4.44
CA LEU A 112 -4.15 8.94 -5.24
C LEU A 112 -3.25 8.65 -6.42
N ARG A 113 -2.72 9.65 -7.08
CA ARG A 113 -1.86 9.41 -8.22
C ARG A 113 -0.56 8.71 -7.81
N PRO A 114 0.20 9.24 -6.84
CA PRO A 114 1.43 8.56 -6.44
C PRO A 114 1.17 7.16 -5.88
N ILE A 115 0.07 6.98 -5.15
CA ILE A 115 -0.25 5.68 -4.59
C ILE A 115 -0.58 4.70 -5.74
N THR A 116 -1.37 5.13 -6.72
CA THR A 116 -1.74 4.27 -7.82
C THR A 116 -0.51 3.88 -8.64
N GLN A 117 0.36 4.85 -8.88
CA GLN A 117 1.53 4.60 -9.66
C GLN A 117 2.47 3.65 -8.92
N CYS A 118 2.67 3.86 -7.64
CA CYS A 118 3.50 2.99 -6.82
C CYS A 118 2.90 1.59 -6.78
N SER A 119 1.56 1.49 -6.72
CA SER A 119 0.90 0.20 -6.68
C SER A 119 1.16 -0.59 -7.96
N ARG A 120 1.15 0.05 -9.11
CA ARG A 120 1.41 -0.62 -10.35
C ARG A 120 2.82 -1.15 -10.38
N GLN A 121 3.77 -0.35 -9.92
CA GLN A 121 5.17 -0.74 -9.91
C GLN A 121 5.36 -1.91 -8.94
N THR A 122 4.69 -1.85 -7.80
CA THR A 122 4.80 -2.89 -6.78
C THR A 122 4.22 -4.19 -7.30
N MET A 123 3.05 -4.14 -7.94
CA MET A 123 2.44 -5.34 -8.47
C MET A 123 3.35 -5.99 -9.51
N HIS A 124 3.93 -5.17 -10.37
CA HIS A 124 4.79 -5.67 -11.42
C HIS A 124 6.02 -6.36 -10.80
N ARG A 125 6.62 -5.74 -9.79
CA ARG A 125 7.78 -6.29 -9.15
C ARG A 125 7.46 -7.60 -8.44
N LEU A 126 6.34 -7.65 -7.75
CA LEU A 126 5.95 -8.83 -7.01
C LEU A 126 5.57 -9.97 -7.96
N GLN A 127 4.94 -9.64 -9.08
CA GLN A 127 4.58 -10.66 -10.04
C GLN A 127 5.84 -11.29 -10.62
N ALA A 128 6.86 -10.51 -10.88
CA ALA A 128 8.09 -11.02 -11.45
C ALA A 128 8.78 -11.97 -10.48
N GLN A 129 8.71 -11.69 -9.17
CA GLN A 129 9.35 -12.55 -8.23
C GLN A 129 8.51 -13.73 -7.83
N CYS A 130 7.22 -13.55 -7.74
CA CYS A 130 6.35 -14.59 -7.28
C CYS A 130 6.07 -15.60 -8.38
N CYS A 131 5.92 -15.16 -9.61
CA CYS A 131 5.54 -16.03 -10.70
C CYS A 131 6.39 -15.76 -11.92
N PRO A 132 7.68 -15.98 -11.84
CA PRO A 132 8.55 -15.63 -12.93
C PRO A 132 8.22 -16.31 -14.23
N GLY A 133 7.69 -17.52 -14.17
CA GLY A 133 7.37 -18.23 -15.38
C GLY A 133 6.12 -17.75 -16.07
N ALA A 134 5.32 -17.04 -15.32
CA ALA A 134 4.05 -16.64 -15.88
C ALA A 134 4.19 -15.48 -16.79
N LYS A 135 5.34 -14.84 -16.80
CA LYS A 135 5.49 -13.77 -17.57
C LYS A 135 5.68 -13.99 -18.88
N ARG A 136 5.84 -14.93 -19.35
CA ARG A 136 6.08 -15.02 -20.65
C ARG A 136 5.10 -15.40 -21.23
#